data_3cc11ea3a7e535ef2471b0684fce3b96
#
_entry.id   3cc11ea3a7e535ef2471b0684fce3b96
#
_cell.length_a   1.000
_cell.length_b   1.000
_cell.length_c   1.000
_cell.angle_alpha   90.00
_cell.angle_beta   90.00
_cell.angle_gamma   90.00
#
_symmetry.space_group_name_H-M   'P 1'
#
loop_
_entity.id
_entity.type
_entity.pdbx_description
1 polymer ?
#
loop_
_entity_poly.entity_id
_entity_poly.type
_entity_poly.pdbx_seq_one_letter_code
_entity_poly.pdbx_strand_id
1 'polypeptide(L)'
;MDITEYLGSWDRPLDFDSYWNKKLEFINSVPLDYELTEVEFSNFDNLKYYDLYFTSFDGARIYAKFIKPVSNGEVPALFYFHGYPGCNRNWFEKTAYASLGYAVFAMDFRGQGGKSQDIGGILGTTVAGHIVAGIDDELDNMIYVKNILDMCLLIRIAKDIEGIDANNINCAGGSQGGGFATMCAGLNDIKKCIILYPFLSDMKKVYDLDLDLVAYESIRY
;
A
#
# COMPACT_ATOMS: atom_id res chain seq x y z
N MET A 1 10.43 13.06 -27.93
CA MET A 1 9.03 12.87 -27.49
C MET A 1 8.71 13.98 -26.53
N ASP A 2 7.68 14.74 -26.77
CA ASP A 2 7.18 15.71 -25.79
C ASP A 2 6.51 14.94 -24.65
N ILE A 3 7.04 15.05 -23.45
CA ILE A 3 6.54 14.33 -22.28
C ILE A 3 5.15 14.82 -21.84
N THR A 4 4.73 16.02 -22.26
CA THR A 4 3.41 16.59 -21.96
C THR A 4 2.29 15.95 -22.79
N GLU A 5 2.63 15.29 -23.89
CA GLU A 5 1.70 14.60 -24.78
C GLU A 5 1.70 13.07 -24.59
N TYR A 6 2.52 12.58 -23.66
CA TYR A 6 2.63 11.15 -23.42
C TYR A 6 1.45 10.62 -22.61
N LEU A 7 0.65 9.74 -23.22
CA LEU A 7 -0.57 9.16 -22.63
C LEU A 7 -0.41 7.71 -22.11
N GLY A 8 0.82 7.17 -22.14
CA GLY A 8 1.10 5.78 -21.81
C GLY A 8 1.21 4.88 -23.05
N SER A 9 1.67 3.65 -22.85
CA SER A 9 1.88 2.65 -23.92
C SER A 9 0.72 1.66 -24.07
N TRP A 10 -0.31 1.77 -23.20
CA TRP A 10 -1.48 0.89 -23.21
C TRP A 10 -2.76 1.69 -23.24
N ASP A 11 -3.76 1.15 -23.97
CA ASP A 11 -5.12 1.57 -23.77
C ASP A 11 -5.68 1.00 -22.47
N ARG A 12 -6.56 1.75 -21.81
CA ARG A 12 -7.25 1.29 -20.63
C ARG A 12 -8.11 0.06 -20.97
N PRO A 13 -7.97 -1.09 -20.25
CA PRO A 13 -8.83 -2.25 -20.48
C PRO A 13 -10.31 -1.90 -20.35
N LEU A 14 -11.16 -2.47 -21.22
CA LEU A 14 -12.61 -2.19 -21.23
C LEU A 14 -13.32 -2.61 -19.94
N ASP A 15 -12.81 -3.61 -19.27
CA ASP A 15 -13.35 -4.15 -18.03
C ASP A 15 -12.72 -3.56 -16.75
N PHE A 16 -11.81 -2.61 -16.87
CA PHE A 16 -11.05 -2.03 -15.77
C PHE A 16 -11.96 -1.55 -14.62
N ASP A 17 -12.98 -0.74 -14.93
CA ASP A 17 -13.88 -0.23 -13.90
C ASP A 17 -14.73 -1.34 -13.29
N SER A 18 -15.24 -2.26 -14.09
CA SER A 18 -16.05 -3.37 -13.60
C SER A 18 -15.24 -4.33 -12.71
N TYR A 19 -13.97 -4.55 -13.04
CA TYR A 19 -13.06 -5.35 -12.24
C TYR A 19 -12.84 -4.72 -10.87
N TRP A 20 -12.37 -3.46 -10.82
CA TRP A 20 -12.07 -2.80 -9.55
C TRP A 20 -13.30 -2.53 -8.70
N ASN A 21 -14.46 -2.22 -9.31
CA ASN A 21 -15.71 -2.08 -8.56
C ASN A 21 -16.08 -3.38 -7.85
N LYS A 22 -16.00 -4.53 -8.52
CA LYS A 22 -16.23 -5.85 -7.88
C LYS A 22 -15.24 -6.12 -6.74
N LYS A 23 -13.95 -5.74 -6.91
CA LYS A 23 -12.95 -5.90 -5.85
C LYS A 23 -13.22 -5.01 -4.65
N LEU A 24 -13.65 -3.78 -4.86
CA LEU A 24 -14.03 -2.86 -3.78
C LEU A 24 -15.30 -3.33 -3.07
N GLU A 25 -16.32 -3.80 -3.79
CA GLU A 25 -17.52 -4.41 -3.20
C GLU A 25 -17.13 -5.61 -2.32
N PHE A 26 -16.28 -6.50 -2.83
CA PHE A 26 -15.78 -7.65 -2.09
C PHE A 26 -15.03 -7.21 -0.82
N ILE A 27 -14.04 -6.32 -0.94
CA ILE A 27 -13.26 -5.85 0.21
C ILE A 27 -14.15 -5.13 1.24
N ASN A 28 -15.18 -4.42 0.81
CA ASN A 28 -16.14 -3.76 1.69
C ASN A 28 -17.01 -4.76 2.47
N SER A 29 -17.17 -5.98 2.00
CA SER A 29 -17.89 -7.05 2.70
C SER A 29 -17.04 -7.84 3.69
N VAL A 30 -15.71 -7.74 3.62
CA VAL A 30 -14.79 -8.46 4.51
C VAL A 30 -14.94 -7.93 5.94
N PRO A 31 -15.19 -8.78 6.96
CA PRO A 31 -15.20 -8.36 8.34
C PRO A 31 -13.86 -7.75 8.76
N LEU A 32 -13.90 -6.71 9.59
CA LEU A 32 -12.69 -6.15 10.17
C LEU A 32 -12.23 -7.03 11.33
N ASP A 33 -11.03 -7.57 11.22
CA ASP A 33 -10.36 -8.38 12.24
C ASP A 33 -8.94 -7.83 12.41
N TYR A 34 -8.74 -7.01 13.45
CA TYR A 34 -7.45 -6.38 13.71
C TYR A 34 -7.16 -6.25 15.20
N GLU A 35 -5.88 -6.16 15.50
CA GLU A 35 -5.38 -5.93 16.86
C GLU A 35 -4.36 -4.79 16.88
N LEU A 36 -4.38 -4.03 17.96
CA LEU A 36 -3.43 -2.97 18.27
C LEU A 36 -2.65 -3.35 19.53
N THR A 37 -1.34 -3.44 19.41
CA THR A 37 -0.45 -3.64 20.56
C THR A 37 0.40 -2.38 20.75
N GLU A 38 0.25 -1.71 21.88
CA GLU A 38 1.04 -0.51 22.18
C GLU A 38 2.52 -0.85 22.28
N VAL A 39 3.37 -0.01 21.68
CA VAL A 39 4.82 -0.17 21.62
C VAL A 39 5.49 1.00 22.33
N GLU A 40 6.34 0.71 23.29
CA GLU A 40 7.21 1.71 23.93
C GLU A 40 8.39 2.01 22.98
N PHE A 41 8.25 3.06 22.16
CA PHE A 41 9.31 3.48 21.23
C PHE A 41 10.06 4.73 21.69
N SER A 42 9.35 5.69 22.28
CA SER A 42 9.93 6.97 22.67
C SER A 42 9.25 7.55 23.91
N ASN A 43 9.90 8.52 24.53
CA ASN A 43 9.36 9.28 25.66
C ASN A 43 8.54 10.51 25.20
N PHE A 44 7.94 10.47 24.00
CA PHE A 44 7.05 11.53 23.53
C PHE A 44 5.66 11.34 24.14
N ASP A 45 5.28 12.15 25.11
CA ASP A 45 3.98 12.05 25.80
C ASP A 45 2.79 12.36 24.87
N ASN A 46 3.04 13.00 23.74
CA ASN A 46 2.02 13.43 22.78
C ASN A 46 1.81 12.45 21.61
N LEU A 47 2.50 11.32 21.57
CA LEU A 47 2.38 10.29 20.54
C LEU A 47 2.24 8.91 21.14
N LYS A 48 1.37 8.09 20.56
CA LYS A 48 1.20 6.67 20.86
C LYS A 48 1.61 5.84 19.65
N TYR A 49 2.33 4.75 19.89
CA TYR A 49 2.87 3.85 18.89
C TYR A 49 2.22 2.47 19.03
N TYR A 50 1.82 1.88 17.92
CA TYR A 50 1.17 0.57 17.92
C TYR A 50 1.72 -0.32 16.80
N ASP A 51 2.02 -1.57 17.12
CA ASP A 51 2.01 -2.63 16.13
C ASP A 51 0.55 -2.95 15.81
N LEU A 52 0.14 -2.71 14.57
CA LEU A 52 -1.18 -3.06 14.05
C LEU A 52 -1.05 -4.33 13.21
N TYR A 53 -1.81 -5.35 13.56
CA TYR A 53 -1.98 -6.54 12.74
C TYR A 53 -3.43 -6.71 12.35
N PHE A 54 -3.67 -7.16 11.13
CA PHE A 54 -5.01 -7.51 10.70
C PHE A 54 -5.01 -8.77 9.84
N THR A 55 -6.14 -9.47 9.86
CA THR A 55 -6.40 -10.62 8.97
C THR A 55 -6.95 -10.11 7.66
N SER A 56 -6.26 -10.43 6.57
CA SER A 56 -6.70 -10.07 5.23
C SER A 56 -7.79 -11.01 4.71
N PHE A 57 -8.36 -10.67 3.56
CA PHE A 57 -9.46 -11.36 2.89
C PHE A 57 -9.19 -12.84 2.58
N ASP A 58 -7.92 -13.22 2.48
CA ASP A 58 -7.46 -14.60 2.20
C ASP A 58 -6.85 -15.30 3.42
N GLY A 59 -6.96 -14.69 4.61
CA GLY A 59 -6.42 -15.22 5.87
C GLY A 59 -4.96 -14.83 6.14
N ALA A 60 -4.30 -14.09 5.26
CA ALA A 60 -2.95 -13.60 5.52
C ALA A 60 -2.93 -12.59 6.67
N ARG A 61 -1.92 -12.68 7.53
CA ARG A 61 -1.71 -11.72 8.61
C ARG A 61 -0.85 -10.56 8.12
N ILE A 62 -1.43 -9.39 8.02
CA ILE A 62 -0.80 -8.17 7.51
C ILE A 62 -0.42 -7.27 8.68
N TYR A 63 0.74 -6.65 8.55
CA TYR A 63 1.32 -5.76 9.55
C TYR A 63 1.40 -4.33 9.06
N ALA A 64 1.09 -3.39 9.96
CA ALA A 64 1.37 -1.97 9.76
C ALA A 64 1.90 -1.35 11.05
N LYS A 65 2.82 -0.40 10.93
CA LYS A 65 3.11 0.54 12.01
C LYS A 65 1.98 1.56 12.07
N PHE A 66 1.49 1.80 13.28
CA PHE A 66 0.51 2.83 13.52
C PHE A 66 1.00 3.80 14.59
N ILE A 67 0.99 5.10 14.30
CA ILE A 67 1.33 6.16 15.25
C ILE A 67 0.14 7.10 15.33
N LYS A 68 -0.37 7.34 16.54
CA LYS A 68 -1.50 8.23 16.77
C LYS A 68 -1.09 9.40 17.66
N PRO A 69 -1.30 10.66 17.23
CA PRO A 69 -1.19 11.80 18.14
C PRO A 69 -2.22 11.71 19.28
N VAL A 70 -1.80 12.07 20.48
CA VAL A 70 -2.72 12.27 21.60
C VAL A 70 -3.49 13.58 21.34
N SER A 71 -4.79 13.48 21.17
CA SER A 71 -5.66 14.58 20.80
C SER A 71 -7.02 14.45 21.48
N ASN A 72 -7.68 15.57 21.76
CA ASN A 72 -9.06 15.62 22.26
C ASN A 72 -10.11 15.54 21.13
N GLY A 73 -9.68 15.53 19.88
CA GLY A 73 -10.54 15.42 18.71
C GLY A 73 -9.99 14.44 17.68
N GLU A 74 -10.73 14.25 16.60
CA GLU A 74 -10.28 13.42 15.49
C GLU A 74 -9.08 14.03 14.79
N VAL A 75 -8.16 13.19 14.32
CA VAL A 75 -6.94 13.59 13.61
C VAL A 75 -6.95 13.01 12.19
N PRO A 76 -6.38 13.73 11.21
CA PRO A 76 -6.27 13.24 9.84
C PRO A 76 -5.37 12.00 9.79
N ALA A 77 -5.65 11.08 8.88
CA ALA A 77 -4.79 9.92 8.64
C ALA A 77 -3.84 10.14 7.45
N LEU A 78 -2.63 9.60 7.57
CA LEU A 78 -1.64 9.49 6.51
C LEU A 78 -1.22 8.04 6.32
N PHE A 79 -1.50 7.48 5.16
CA PHE A 79 -0.99 6.18 4.73
C PHE A 79 0.35 6.38 4.03
N TYR A 80 1.41 5.79 4.58
CA TYR A 80 2.75 5.87 4.03
C TYR A 80 3.18 4.53 3.44
N PHE A 81 3.50 4.51 2.14
CA PHE A 81 3.87 3.30 1.41
C PHE A 81 5.36 3.27 1.12
N HIS A 82 6.01 2.14 1.42
CA HIS A 82 7.45 1.96 1.24
C HIS A 82 7.84 1.59 -0.19
N GLY A 83 9.13 1.77 -0.54
CA GLY A 83 9.71 1.36 -1.81
C GLY A 83 10.03 -0.14 -1.86
N TYR A 84 10.33 -0.64 -3.06
CA TYR A 84 10.70 -2.03 -3.34
C TYR A 84 12.24 -2.22 -3.34
N PRO A 85 12.74 -3.40 -2.93
CA PRO A 85 12.12 -4.32 -1.98
C PRO A 85 12.29 -3.78 -0.55
N GLY A 86 11.36 -4.07 0.35
CA GLY A 86 11.58 -3.62 1.71
C GLY A 86 10.36 -3.70 2.63
N CYS A 87 10.40 -2.83 3.62
CA CYS A 87 9.37 -2.68 4.64
C CYS A 87 9.37 -1.26 5.17
N ASN A 88 8.45 -0.93 6.04
CA ASN A 88 8.40 0.35 6.75
C ASN A 88 9.40 0.41 7.94
N ARG A 89 10.64 0.12 7.67
CA ARG A 89 11.85 -0.01 8.49
C ARG A 89 11.70 0.43 9.96
N ASN A 90 11.92 1.71 10.26
CA ASN A 90 11.95 2.23 11.63
C ASN A 90 10.76 3.15 11.92
N TRP A 91 10.51 3.39 13.21
CA TRP A 91 9.47 4.30 13.68
C TRP A 91 9.83 5.76 13.47
N PHE A 92 11.12 6.10 13.52
CA PHE A 92 11.62 7.47 13.55
C PHE A 92 11.13 8.30 12.37
N GLU A 93 11.23 7.77 11.15
CA GLU A 93 10.77 8.48 9.94
C GLU A 93 9.27 8.79 9.99
N LYS A 94 8.47 7.88 10.56
CA LYS A 94 7.02 8.03 10.64
C LYS A 94 6.60 8.98 11.75
N THR A 95 7.43 9.08 12.82
CA THR A 95 7.25 10.02 13.92
C THR A 95 7.23 11.48 13.44
N ALA A 96 8.02 11.82 12.42
CA ALA A 96 8.02 13.17 11.86
C ALA A 96 6.62 13.58 11.34
N TYR A 97 5.94 12.69 10.62
CA TYR A 97 4.58 12.95 10.13
C TYR A 97 3.55 12.99 11.28
N ALA A 98 3.70 12.10 12.26
CA ALA A 98 2.83 12.10 13.44
C ALA A 98 2.98 13.37 14.25
N SER A 99 4.18 13.95 14.35
CA SER A 99 4.46 15.23 15.02
C SER A 99 3.81 16.43 14.32
N LEU A 100 3.41 16.27 13.04
CA LEU A 100 2.62 17.27 12.30
C LEU A 100 1.11 17.10 12.53
N GLY A 101 0.70 16.18 13.39
CA GLY A 101 -0.71 15.96 13.76
C GLY A 101 -1.42 14.88 12.94
N TYR A 102 -0.71 14.07 12.14
CA TYR A 102 -1.30 12.97 11.39
C TYR A 102 -1.26 11.67 12.19
N ALA A 103 -2.34 10.91 12.18
CA ALA A 103 -2.28 9.48 12.47
C ALA A 103 -1.63 8.75 11.30
N VAL A 104 -0.49 8.10 11.52
CA VAL A 104 0.32 7.51 10.44
C VAL A 104 0.13 6.00 10.41
N PHE A 105 -0.27 5.49 9.26
CA PHE A 105 -0.38 4.06 8.96
C PHE A 105 0.68 3.68 7.92
N ALA A 106 1.60 2.80 8.28
CA ALA A 106 2.69 2.39 7.41
C ALA A 106 2.69 0.85 7.30
N MET A 107 2.02 0.34 6.24
CA MET A 107 1.85 -1.08 5.97
C MET A 107 3.12 -1.69 5.37
N ASP A 108 3.51 -2.87 5.83
CA ASP A 108 4.49 -3.70 5.13
C ASP A 108 3.78 -4.51 4.04
N PHE A 109 4.25 -4.42 2.80
CA PHE A 109 3.72 -5.22 1.70
C PHE A 109 4.10 -6.70 1.84
N ARG A 110 3.22 -7.58 1.41
CA ARG A 110 3.41 -9.04 1.45
C ARG A 110 4.72 -9.44 0.75
N GLY A 111 5.44 -10.39 1.34
CA GLY A 111 6.58 -11.06 0.73
C GLY A 111 7.81 -10.18 0.47
N GLN A 112 7.87 -8.94 0.99
CA GLN A 112 8.93 -7.98 0.69
C GLN A 112 9.94 -7.74 1.83
N GLY A 113 9.98 -8.60 2.83
CA GLY A 113 10.98 -8.52 3.92
C GLY A 113 10.51 -7.79 5.16
N GLY A 114 9.23 -7.45 5.27
CA GLY A 114 8.59 -6.95 6.48
C GLY A 114 7.95 -8.06 7.32
N LYS A 115 6.97 -7.68 8.14
CA LYS A 115 6.25 -8.59 9.03
C LYS A 115 4.94 -9.13 8.41
N SER A 116 4.51 -8.62 7.26
CA SER A 116 3.31 -9.11 6.56
C SER A 116 3.56 -10.47 5.94
N GLN A 117 2.58 -11.37 6.10
CA GLN A 117 2.64 -12.70 5.52
C GLN A 117 2.27 -12.65 4.04
N ASP A 118 2.98 -13.45 3.24
CA ASP A 118 2.49 -13.99 2.00
C ASP A 118 2.19 -15.47 2.26
N ILE A 119 0.92 -15.84 2.26
CA ILE A 119 0.50 -17.22 2.58
C ILE A 119 0.79 -18.22 1.47
N GLY A 120 1.42 -17.76 0.39
CA GLY A 120 1.76 -18.60 -0.75
C GLY A 120 0.58 -18.86 -1.70
N GLY A 121 0.71 -19.90 -2.53
CA GLY A 121 -0.26 -20.22 -3.56
C GLY A 121 -0.19 -19.31 -4.80
N ILE A 122 0.83 -18.49 -4.91
CA ILE A 122 1.12 -17.64 -6.05
C ILE A 122 2.27 -18.24 -6.84
N LEU A 123 2.15 -18.29 -8.16
CA LEU A 123 3.25 -18.67 -9.04
C LEU A 123 4.26 -17.53 -9.11
N GLY A 124 5.55 -17.86 -9.11
CA GLY A 124 6.64 -16.89 -9.16
C GLY A 124 7.55 -16.91 -7.93
N THR A 125 8.41 -15.92 -7.79
CA THR A 125 9.44 -15.86 -6.77
C THR A 125 9.29 -14.64 -5.87
N THR A 126 9.71 -14.79 -4.60
CA THR A 126 9.68 -13.71 -3.60
C THR A 126 11.02 -12.97 -3.46
N VAL A 127 12.05 -13.35 -4.21
CA VAL A 127 13.38 -12.71 -4.17
C VAL A 127 13.57 -11.82 -5.38
N ALA A 128 14.07 -12.35 -6.49
CA ALA A 128 14.09 -11.64 -7.76
C ALA A 128 12.76 -11.92 -8.48
N GLY A 129 12.15 -10.91 -9.09
CA GLY A 129 10.90 -11.09 -9.81
C GLY A 129 9.62 -11.07 -8.98
N HIS A 130 9.70 -10.70 -7.70
CA HIS A 130 8.52 -10.59 -6.85
C HIS A 130 7.43 -9.67 -7.45
N ILE A 131 7.82 -8.64 -8.20
CA ILE A 131 6.88 -7.72 -8.87
C ILE A 131 5.97 -8.40 -9.89
N VAL A 132 6.37 -9.55 -10.41
CA VAL A 132 5.58 -10.36 -11.36
C VAL A 132 5.00 -11.63 -10.72
N ALA A 133 5.16 -11.81 -9.41
CA ALA A 133 4.61 -12.97 -8.72
C ALA A 133 3.09 -13.07 -8.94
N GLY A 134 2.64 -14.19 -9.47
CA GLY A 134 1.25 -14.45 -9.85
C GLY A 134 0.88 -14.00 -11.28
N ILE A 135 1.82 -13.52 -12.11
CA ILE A 135 1.52 -13.07 -13.47
C ILE A 135 1.06 -14.22 -14.40
N ASP A 136 1.54 -15.44 -14.14
CA ASP A 136 1.19 -16.66 -14.88
C ASP A 136 -0.04 -17.37 -14.30
N ASP A 137 -0.73 -16.73 -13.36
CA ASP A 137 -1.92 -17.25 -12.69
C ASP A 137 -3.13 -16.35 -13.00
N GLU A 138 -4.24 -16.57 -12.33
CA GLU A 138 -5.38 -15.68 -12.37
C GLU A 138 -4.99 -14.28 -11.84
N LEU A 139 -5.50 -13.23 -12.46
CA LEU A 139 -5.20 -11.83 -12.08
C LEU A 139 -5.36 -11.57 -10.58
N ASP A 140 -6.33 -12.23 -9.94
CA ASP A 140 -6.61 -12.13 -8.50
C ASP A 140 -5.48 -12.67 -7.63
N ASN A 141 -4.64 -13.53 -8.17
CA ASN A 141 -3.48 -14.11 -7.48
C ASN A 141 -2.22 -13.24 -7.62
N MET A 142 -2.25 -12.23 -8.47
CA MET A 142 -1.12 -11.33 -8.62
C MET A 142 -0.83 -10.60 -7.31
N ILE A 143 0.43 -10.64 -6.85
CA ILE A 143 0.85 -10.11 -5.55
C ILE A 143 0.47 -8.63 -5.37
N TYR A 144 0.54 -7.83 -6.44
CA TYR A 144 0.15 -6.43 -6.37
C TYR A 144 -1.35 -6.23 -6.19
N VAL A 145 -2.19 -7.08 -6.80
CA VAL A 145 -3.64 -7.04 -6.58
C VAL A 145 -3.94 -7.33 -5.10
N LYS A 146 -3.31 -8.37 -4.53
CA LYS A 146 -3.46 -8.69 -3.09
C LYS A 146 -3.02 -7.54 -2.19
N ASN A 147 -1.87 -6.93 -2.46
CA ASN A 147 -1.38 -5.78 -1.68
C ASN A 147 -2.30 -4.55 -1.81
N ILE A 148 -2.92 -4.32 -2.98
CA ILE A 148 -3.90 -3.25 -3.17
C ILE A 148 -5.16 -3.51 -2.32
N LEU A 149 -5.63 -4.75 -2.26
CA LEU A 149 -6.78 -5.11 -1.44
C LEU A 149 -6.47 -5.01 0.06
N ASP A 150 -5.26 -5.38 0.49
CA ASP A 150 -4.79 -5.17 1.87
C ASP A 150 -4.77 -3.68 2.23
N MET A 151 -4.29 -2.84 1.32
CA MET A 151 -4.28 -1.39 1.48
C MET A 151 -5.71 -0.84 1.65
N CYS A 152 -6.65 -1.28 0.82
CA CYS A 152 -8.05 -0.86 0.93
C CYS A 152 -8.68 -1.32 2.26
N LEU A 153 -8.36 -2.53 2.71
CA LEU A 153 -8.81 -3.05 4.01
C LEU A 153 -8.22 -2.24 5.17
N LEU A 154 -6.93 -1.91 5.11
CA LEU A 154 -6.29 -1.06 6.13
C LEU A 154 -6.92 0.34 6.21
N ILE A 155 -7.35 0.92 5.09
CA ILE A 155 -8.08 2.21 5.09
C ILE A 155 -9.42 2.06 5.81
N ARG A 156 -10.14 0.96 5.61
CA ARG A 156 -11.39 0.68 6.33
C ARG A 156 -11.13 0.55 7.83
N ILE A 157 -10.08 -0.18 8.22
CA ILE A 157 -9.67 -0.31 9.62
C ILE A 157 -9.34 1.05 10.21
N ALA A 158 -8.60 1.89 9.52
CA ALA A 158 -8.28 3.23 10.01
C ALA A 158 -9.53 4.08 10.26
N LYS A 159 -10.55 3.97 9.40
CA LYS A 159 -11.85 4.66 9.58
C LYS A 159 -12.67 4.12 10.74
N ASP A 160 -12.42 2.88 11.18
CA ASP A 160 -13.07 2.24 12.33
C ASP A 160 -12.37 2.61 13.67
N ILE A 161 -11.09 3.00 13.63
CA ILE A 161 -10.33 3.36 14.83
C ILE A 161 -10.80 4.71 15.38
N GLU A 162 -11.19 4.73 16.66
CA GLU A 162 -11.64 5.94 17.36
C GLU A 162 -10.61 7.07 17.31
N GLY A 163 -11.08 8.29 17.02
CA GLY A 163 -10.28 9.51 16.95
C GLY A 163 -9.52 9.69 15.63
N ILE A 164 -9.87 8.95 14.59
CA ILE A 164 -9.41 9.17 13.21
C ILE A 164 -10.52 9.91 12.43
N ASP A 165 -10.16 11.03 11.77
CA ASP A 165 -11.05 11.74 10.85
C ASP A 165 -11.21 10.94 9.55
N ALA A 166 -12.29 10.18 9.45
CA ALA A 166 -12.62 9.34 8.32
C ALA A 166 -12.78 10.10 6.98
N ASN A 167 -12.99 11.43 7.06
CA ASN A 167 -13.13 12.32 5.90
C ASN A 167 -11.81 13.02 5.52
N ASN A 168 -10.72 12.75 6.24
CA ASN A 168 -9.42 13.37 6.01
C ASN A 168 -8.31 12.32 5.90
N ILE A 169 -8.51 11.41 4.94
CA ILE A 169 -7.55 10.34 4.62
C ILE A 169 -6.58 10.85 3.56
N ASN A 170 -5.30 10.67 3.80
CA ASN A 170 -4.23 11.14 2.93
C ASN A 170 -3.26 9.97 2.66
N CYS A 171 -2.53 10.03 1.56
CA CYS A 171 -1.52 9.02 1.26
C CYS A 171 -0.25 9.63 0.68
N ALA A 172 0.87 8.94 0.88
CA ALA A 172 2.18 9.33 0.37
C ALA A 172 3.05 8.10 0.10
N GLY A 173 3.95 8.22 -0.87
CA GLY A 173 4.96 7.18 -1.11
C GLY A 173 5.94 7.55 -2.21
N GLY A 174 7.07 6.86 -2.22
CA GLY A 174 8.10 7.00 -3.24
C GLY A 174 8.39 5.66 -3.94
N SER A 175 8.81 5.70 -5.20
CA SER A 175 9.07 4.51 -6.00
C SER A 175 7.85 3.58 -6.04
N GLN A 176 7.97 2.30 -5.67
CA GLN A 176 6.83 1.40 -5.49
C GLN A 176 5.72 2.04 -4.63
N GLY A 177 6.10 2.69 -3.53
CA GLY A 177 5.15 3.39 -2.66
C GLY A 177 4.44 4.53 -3.36
N GLY A 178 5.09 5.20 -4.33
CA GLY A 178 4.46 6.20 -5.20
C GLY A 178 3.39 5.59 -6.11
N GLY A 179 3.65 4.40 -6.67
CA GLY A 179 2.65 3.61 -7.40
C GLY A 179 1.45 3.26 -6.52
N PHE A 180 1.70 2.75 -5.31
CA PHE A 180 0.63 2.45 -4.35
C PHE A 180 -0.14 3.69 -3.90
N ALA A 181 0.52 4.84 -3.71
CA ALA A 181 -0.17 6.10 -3.42
C ALA A 181 -1.12 6.51 -4.56
N THR A 182 -0.69 6.31 -5.81
CA THR A 182 -1.55 6.54 -6.99
C THR A 182 -2.77 5.62 -6.99
N MET A 183 -2.56 4.31 -6.78
CA MET A 183 -3.65 3.32 -6.71
C MET A 183 -4.58 3.58 -5.53
N CYS A 184 -4.02 3.98 -4.38
CA CYS A 184 -4.77 4.38 -3.21
C CYS A 184 -5.75 5.52 -3.52
N ALA A 185 -5.25 6.57 -4.18
CA ALA A 185 -6.06 7.73 -4.56
C ALA A 185 -7.09 7.41 -5.66
N GLY A 186 -6.81 6.42 -6.50
CA GLY A 186 -7.74 5.98 -7.54
C GLY A 186 -8.89 5.11 -7.04
N LEU A 187 -8.69 4.38 -5.93
CA LEU A 187 -9.63 3.39 -5.42
C LEU A 187 -10.35 3.81 -4.13
N ASN A 188 -9.90 4.89 -3.47
CA ASN A 188 -10.45 5.34 -2.20
C ASN A 188 -10.66 6.85 -2.22
N ASP A 189 -11.52 7.33 -1.32
CA ASP A 189 -11.72 8.76 -1.11
C ASP A 189 -10.52 9.35 -0.35
N ILE A 190 -9.56 9.88 -1.09
CA ILE A 190 -8.29 10.43 -0.59
C ILE A 190 -8.25 11.94 -0.79
N LYS A 191 -8.06 12.66 0.31
CA LYS A 191 -8.04 14.13 0.31
C LYS A 191 -6.77 14.73 -0.31
N LYS A 192 -5.61 14.13 -0.01
CA LYS A 192 -4.32 14.53 -0.57
C LYS A 192 -3.46 13.31 -0.84
N CYS A 193 -2.79 13.32 -2.00
CA CYS A 193 -1.87 12.26 -2.40
C CYS A 193 -0.51 12.88 -2.76
N ILE A 194 0.57 12.38 -2.13
CA ILE A 194 1.95 12.78 -2.44
C ILE A 194 2.64 11.63 -3.12
N ILE A 195 2.98 11.82 -4.39
CA ILE A 195 3.59 10.80 -5.25
C ILE A 195 5.00 11.24 -5.61
N LEU A 196 6.00 10.45 -5.21
CA LEU A 196 7.40 10.72 -5.49
C LEU A 196 7.94 9.66 -6.46
N TYR A 197 8.43 10.09 -7.64
CA TYR A 197 9.05 9.22 -8.65
C TYR A 197 8.42 7.81 -8.71
N PRO A 198 7.12 7.70 -9.08
CA PRO A 198 6.36 6.47 -8.96
C PRO A 198 6.95 5.36 -9.83
N PHE A 199 7.12 4.18 -9.24
CA PHE A 199 7.37 2.92 -9.91
C PHE A 199 6.02 2.23 -10.19
N LEU A 200 5.99 1.18 -11.01
CA LEU A 200 4.78 0.49 -11.50
C LEU A 200 4.00 1.31 -12.55
N SER A 201 4.72 2.19 -13.24
CA SER A 201 4.16 2.98 -14.34
C SER A 201 4.64 2.42 -15.67
N ASP A 202 3.72 2.19 -16.60
CA ASP A 202 3.98 1.82 -17.99
C ASP A 202 5.01 0.69 -18.19
N MET A 203 4.75 -0.47 -17.59
CA MET A 203 5.58 -1.68 -17.71
C MET A 203 5.79 -2.11 -19.16
N LYS A 204 4.78 -1.88 -20.03
CA LYS A 204 4.91 -2.17 -21.46
C LYS A 204 6.02 -1.33 -22.10
N LYS A 205 6.14 -0.06 -21.76
CA LYS A 205 7.21 0.81 -22.24
C LYS A 205 8.58 0.29 -21.87
N VAL A 206 8.74 -0.19 -20.65
CA VAL A 206 9.98 -0.81 -20.16
C VAL A 206 10.32 -2.05 -20.98
N TYR A 207 9.33 -2.91 -21.21
CA TYR A 207 9.47 -4.12 -22.03
C TYR A 207 9.83 -3.76 -23.48
N ASP A 208 9.09 -2.85 -24.14
CA ASP A 208 9.30 -2.45 -25.53
C ASP A 208 10.68 -1.79 -25.75
N LEU A 209 11.19 -1.07 -24.75
CA LEU A 209 12.50 -0.41 -24.80
C LEU A 209 13.67 -1.34 -24.44
N ASP A 210 13.37 -2.59 -24.11
CA ASP A 210 14.36 -3.60 -23.69
C ASP A 210 15.30 -3.11 -22.57
N LEU A 211 14.72 -2.41 -21.58
CA LEU A 211 15.49 -1.85 -20.48
C LEU A 211 15.86 -2.94 -19.48
N ASP A 212 17.17 -3.16 -19.33
CA ASP A 212 17.74 -4.10 -18.37
C ASP A 212 18.07 -3.38 -17.06
N LEU A 213 17.04 -3.00 -16.34
CA LEU A 213 17.17 -2.30 -15.07
C LEU A 213 16.73 -3.22 -13.91
N VAL A 214 17.45 -3.12 -12.80
CA VAL A 214 17.06 -3.79 -11.54
C VAL A 214 15.59 -3.52 -11.24
N ALA A 215 14.85 -4.54 -10.87
CA ALA A 215 13.41 -4.58 -10.65
C ALA A 215 12.53 -4.74 -11.92
N TYR A 216 13.07 -4.57 -13.13
CA TYR A 216 12.34 -4.85 -14.36
C TYR A 216 12.78 -6.14 -15.06
N GLU A 217 13.92 -6.70 -14.66
CA GLU A 217 14.47 -7.93 -15.25
C GLU A 217 13.47 -9.10 -15.25
N SER A 218 12.63 -9.19 -14.23
CA SER A 218 11.63 -10.24 -14.09
C SER A 218 10.43 -10.10 -15.04
N ILE A 219 10.26 -8.99 -15.72
CA ILE A 219 9.19 -8.80 -16.73
C ILE A 219 9.49 -9.60 -18.00
N ARG A 220 10.73 -10.05 -18.18
CA ARG A 220 11.19 -10.76 -19.38
C ARG A 220 11.16 -12.28 -19.28
N TYR A 221 10.99 -12.80 -18.10
CA TYR A 221 11.01 -14.23 -17.80
C TYR A 221 9.67 -14.72 -17.30
#